data_8d07c5191027f033d58e31c121c5b0cc
#
_entry.id   8d07c5191027f033d58e31c121c5b0cc
#
_cell.length_a   1.000
_cell.length_b   1.000
_cell.length_c   1.000
_cell.angle_alpha   90.00
_cell.angle_beta   90.00
_cell.angle_gamma   90.00
#
_symmetry.space_group_name_H-M   'P 1'
#
loop_
_entity.id
_entity.type
_entity.pdbx_description
1 polymer ?
#
loop_
_entity_poly.entity_id
_entity_poly.type
_entity_poly.pdbx_seq_one_letter_code
_entity_poly.pdbx_strand_id
1 'polypeptide(L)'
;MDQRLLAVAIELLDEEGWSALTLDRVAERAGLSRATVWRHGVTQASVEAVLRAQLVRDYRDALWGPLTMEASGRDRLTAALQALCSVAERNLPLLAHTEEAFHGPALDAMGIELDFFGPWFRILEAGAADGTLDPVPDPERFVTALTNLVMLTYVHLRALHGDYGWQPEETQDYLLHLVAQGYLPRA
;
A
#
# COMPACT_ATOMS: atom_id res chain seq x y z
N MET A 1 17.23 5.21 -14.13
CA MET A 1 16.59 6.56 -14.11
C MET A 1 17.39 7.46 -13.20
N ASP A 2 17.56 8.73 -13.57
CA ASP A 2 18.25 9.73 -12.74
C ASP A 2 17.43 10.02 -11.47
N GLN A 3 18.07 9.96 -10.29
CA GLN A 3 17.38 10.14 -9.00
C GLN A 3 16.77 11.54 -8.84
N ARG A 4 17.43 12.56 -9.36
CA ARG A 4 16.92 13.93 -9.29
C ARG A 4 15.66 14.10 -10.14
N LEU A 5 15.63 13.53 -11.33
CA LEU A 5 14.46 13.56 -12.20
C LEU A 5 13.31 12.71 -11.65
N LEU A 6 13.63 11.60 -11.00
CA LEU A 6 12.62 10.82 -10.29
C LEU A 6 11.98 11.61 -9.14
N ALA A 7 12.78 12.29 -8.33
CA ALA A 7 12.27 13.15 -7.25
C ALA A 7 11.32 14.22 -7.79
N VAL A 8 11.72 14.93 -8.84
CA VAL A 8 10.88 15.94 -9.51
C VAL A 8 9.58 15.33 -10.05
N ALA A 9 9.64 14.12 -10.61
CA ALA A 9 8.45 13.43 -11.12
C ALA A 9 7.49 13.03 -9.99
N ILE A 10 8.01 12.59 -8.84
CA ILE A 10 7.21 12.26 -7.65
C ILE A 10 6.58 13.53 -7.06
N GLU A 11 7.34 14.61 -6.90
CA GLU A 11 6.81 15.91 -6.43
C GLU A 11 5.67 16.40 -7.33
N LEU A 12 5.85 16.30 -8.64
CA LEU A 12 4.82 16.70 -9.61
C LEU A 12 3.56 15.82 -9.49
N LEU A 13 3.76 14.52 -9.26
CA LEU A 13 2.68 13.58 -9.05
C LEU A 13 1.89 13.86 -7.77
N ASP A 14 2.58 14.17 -6.67
CA ASP A 14 1.98 14.48 -5.38
C ASP A 14 1.18 15.79 -5.41
N GLU A 15 1.69 16.80 -6.12
CA GLU A 15 1.06 18.11 -6.20
C GLU A 15 -0.09 18.20 -7.22
N GLU A 16 0.08 17.58 -8.39
CA GLU A 16 -0.78 17.79 -9.55
C GLU A 16 -1.41 16.49 -10.11
N GLY A 17 -1.03 15.33 -9.58
CA GLY A 17 -1.54 14.02 -9.98
C GLY A 17 -0.94 13.47 -11.29
N TRP A 18 -1.38 12.28 -11.67
CA TRP A 18 -0.83 11.53 -12.80
C TRP A 18 -0.99 12.20 -14.16
N SER A 19 -2.06 12.95 -14.36
CA SER A 19 -2.29 13.68 -15.61
C SER A 19 -1.25 14.77 -15.89
N ALA A 20 -0.63 15.31 -14.85
CA ALA A 20 0.44 16.29 -14.93
C ALA A 20 1.82 15.67 -15.20
N LEU A 21 1.98 14.37 -15.00
CA LEU A 21 3.24 13.67 -15.19
C LEU A 21 3.56 13.48 -16.68
N THR A 22 3.95 14.58 -17.32
CA THR A 22 4.38 14.63 -18.74
C THR A 22 5.84 15.00 -18.85
N LEU A 23 6.48 14.60 -19.96
CA LEU A 23 7.88 14.97 -20.23
C LEU A 23 8.11 16.48 -20.20
N ASP A 24 7.14 17.25 -20.68
CA ASP A 24 7.25 18.71 -20.71
C ASP A 24 7.21 19.31 -19.31
N ARG A 25 6.30 18.85 -18.44
CA ARG A 25 6.19 19.31 -17.05
C ARG A 25 7.42 18.92 -16.23
N VAL A 26 7.90 17.68 -16.37
CA VAL A 26 9.13 17.23 -15.71
C VAL A 26 10.34 18.05 -16.18
N ALA A 27 10.45 18.35 -17.49
CA ALA A 27 11.53 19.15 -18.04
C ALA A 27 11.49 20.58 -17.50
N GLU A 28 10.31 21.21 -17.49
CA GLU A 28 10.08 22.56 -16.96
C GLU A 28 10.48 22.64 -15.47
N ARG A 29 9.96 21.71 -14.65
CA ARG A 29 10.21 21.65 -13.19
C ARG A 29 11.70 21.38 -12.88
N ALA A 30 12.35 20.53 -13.67
CA ALA A 30 13.77 20.19 -13.52
C ALA A 30 14.73 21.25 -14.08
N GLY A 31 14.24 22.23 -14.84
CA GLY A 31 15.07 23.20 -15.54
C GLY A 31 15.91 22.59 -16.65
N LEU A 32 15.41 21.53 -17.33
CA LEU A 32 16.10 20.78 -18.38
C LEU A 32 15.32 20.81 -19.70
N SER A 33 16.00 20.45 -20.80
CA SER A 33 15.30 20.26 -22.07
C SER A 33 14.51 18.93 -22.06
N ARG A 34 13.38 18.89 -22.76
CA ARG A 34 12.59 17.65 -22.98
C ARG A 34 13.45 16.51 -23.53
N ALA A 35 14.37 16.78 -24.44
CA ALA A 35 15.29 15.80 -25.00
C ALA A 35 16.24 15.22 -23.93
N THR A 36 16.64 16.03 -22.95
CA THR A 36 17.45 15.57 -21.82
C THR A 36 16.66 14.64 -20.91
N VAL A 37 15.44 15.03 -20.51
CA VAL A 37 14.55 14.20 -19.69
C VAL A 37 14.25 12.86 -20.36
N TRP A 38 13.95 12.89 -21.66
CA TRP A 38 13.72 11.67 -22.45
C TRP A 38 14.93 10.73 -22.45
N ARG A 39 16.16 11.27 -22.66
CA ARG A 39 17.39 10.46 -22.62
C ARG A 39 17.64 9.80 -21.28
N HIS A 40 17.17 10.38 -20.19
CA HIS A 40 17.24 9.79 -18.85
C HIS A 40 16.15 8.75 -18.59
N GLY A 41 15.30 8.44 -19.56
CA GLY A 41 14.30 7.38 -19.51
C GLY A 41 13.12 7.69 -18.57
N VAL A 42 12.84 8.98 -18.32
CA VAL A 42 11.69 9.38 -17.50
C VAL A 42 10.43 9.33 -18.34
N THR A 43 9.58 8.34 -18.04
CA THR A 43 8.25 8.16 -18.63
C THR A 43 7.26 7.83 -17.49
N GLN A 44 5.96 7.96 -17.73
CA GLN A 44 4.96 7.52 -16.75
C GLN A 44 5.20 6.06 -16.33
N ALA A 45 5.41 5.18 -17.29
CA ALA A 45 5.66 3.75 -17.02
C ALA A 45 6.93 3.52 -16.17
N SER A 46 8.02 4.29 -16.40
CA SER A 46 9.24 4.15 -15.60
C SER A 46 9.08 4.69 -14.19
N VAL A 47 8.32 5.77 -13.99
CA VAL A 47 7.99 6.30 -12.66
C VAL A 47 7.08 5.32 -11.93
N GLU A 48 6.03 4.83 -12.58
CA GLU A 48 5.13 3.83 -12.03
C GLU A 48 5.88 2.57 -11.58
N ALA A 49 6.78 2.04 -12.40
CA ALA A 49 7.59 0.87 -12.04
C ALA A 49 8.44 1.09 -10.78
N VAL A 50 9.02 2.29 -10.63
CA VAL A 50 9.78 2.64 -9.41
C VAL A 50 8.87 2.73 -8.19
N LEU A 51 7.70 3.36 -8.31
CA LEU A 51 6.73 3.48 -7.22
C LEU A 51 6.17 2.12 -6.82
N ARG A 52 5.87 1.24 -7.78
CA ARG A 52 5.47 -0.15 -7.49
C ARG A 52 6.56 -0.92 -6.74
N ALA A 53 7.82 -0.79 -7.16
CA ALA A 53 8.93 -1.41 -6.44
C ALA A 53 9.12 -0.84 -5.02
N GLN A 54 8.82 0.45 -4.81
CA GLN A 54 8.82 1.07 -3.49
C GLN A 54 7.68 0.51 -2.63
N LEU A 55 6.45 0.44 -3.16
CA LEU A 55 5.29 -0.13 -2.47
C LEU A 55 5.59 -1.55 -1.95
N VAL A 56 6.22 -2.40 -2.76
CA VAL A 56 6.59 -3.77 -2.36
C VAL A 56 7.60 -3.76 -1.20
N ARG A 57 8.59 -2.87 -1.25
CA ARG A 57 9.54 -2.71 -0.13
C ARG A 57 8.84 -2.23 1.13
N ASP A 58 8.04 -1.17 1.02
CA ASP A 58 7.29 -0.60 2.15
C ASP A 58 6.36 -1.63 2.79
N TYR A 59 5.69 -2.44 1.98
CA TYR A 59 4.84 -3.53 2.45
C TYR A 59 5.64 -4.58 3.25
N ARG A 60 6.74 -5.05 2.69
CA ARG A 60 7.59 -6.06 3.35
C ARG A 60 8.15 -5.55 4.67
N ASP A 61 8.69 -4.33 4.66
CA ASP A 61 9.30 -3.71 5.83
C ASP A 61 8.26 -3.44 6.92
N ALA A 62 7.07 -3.01 6.53
CA ALA A 62 5.98 -2.71 7.46
C ALA A 62 5.45 -3.97 8.18
N LEU A 63 5.38 -5.11 7.50
CA LEU A 63 4.89 -6.35 8.10
C LEU A 63 5.94 -7.09 8.96
N TRP A 64 7.20 -6.71 8.87
CA TRP A 64 8.25 -7.35 9.68
C TRP A 64 8.01 -7.20 11.19
N GLY A 65 7.63 -6.00 11.65
CA GLY A 65 7.32 -5.73 13.06
C GLY A 65 6.18 -6.61 13.59
N PRO A 66 4.98 -6.58 12.98
CA PRO A 66 3.86 -7.46 13.36
C PRO A 66 4.18 -8.96 13.37
N LEU A 67 5.05 -9.42 12.47
CA LEU A 67 5.46 -10.82 12.41
C LEU A 67 6.37 -11.25 13.56
N THR A 68 7.22 -10.35 14.03
CA THR A 68 8.30 -10.66 14.99
C THR A 68 8.02 -10.20 16.42
N MET A 69 6.96 -9.39 16.63
CA MET A 69 6.60 -8.92 17.97
C MET A 69 6.15 -10.08 18.88
N GLU A 70 6.52 -10.00 20.17
CA GLU A 70 6.05 -10.92 21.21
C GLU A 70 4.67 -10.47 21.72
N ALA A 71 3.61 -10.91 21.01
CA ALA A 71 2.22 -10.52 21.32
C ALA A 71 1.24 -11.59 20.86
N SER A 72 -0.03 -11.46 21.27
CA SER A 72 -1.11 -12.33 20.81
C SER A 72 -1.33 -12.24 19.30
N GLY A 73 -1.91 -13.28 18.68
CA GLY A 73 -2.27 -13.24 17.26
C GLY A 73 -3.22 -12.09 16.93
N ARG A 74 -4.13 -11.74 17.85
CA ARG A 74 -5.00 -10.56 17.74
C ARG A 74 -4.19 -9.26 17.63
N ASP A 75 -3.23 -9.06 18.55
CA ASP A 75 -2.42 -7.84 18.57
C ASP A 75 -1.53 -7.75 17.34
N ARG A 76 -0.96 -8.88 16.89
CA ARG A 76 -0.21 -8.99 15.64
C ARG A 76 -1.07 -8.63 14.43
N LEU A 77 -2.30 -9.14 14.35
CA LEU A 77 -3.24 -8.81 13.28
C LEU A 77 -3.57 -7.32 13.27
N THR A 78 -3.86 -6.76 14.44
CA THR A 78 -4.13 -5.32 14.59
C THR A 78 -2.94 -4.48 14.11
N ALA A 79 -1.73 -4.82 14.57
CA ALA A 79 -0.50 -4.14 14.15
C ALA A 79 -0.24 -4.29 12.64
N ALA A 80 -0.53 -5.46 12.05
CA ALA A 80 -0.38 -5.68 10.60
C ALA A 80 -1.37 -4.83 9.79
N LEU A 81 -2.60 -4.67 10.25
CA LEU A 81 -3.60 -3.82 9.60
C LEU A 81 -3.24 -2.32 9.72
N GLN A 82 -2.71 -1.90 10.87
CA GLN A 82 -2.18 -0.53 11.04
C GLN A 82 -1.00 -0.27 10.10
N ALA A 83 -0.07 -1.25 10.01
CA ALA A 83 1.05 -1.19 9.09
C ALA A 83 0.57 -1.09 7.63
N LEU A 84 -0.48 -1.83 7.27
CA LEU A 84 -1.11 -1.78 5.94
C LEU A 84 -1.67 -0.38 5.62
N CYS A 85 -2.40 0.25 6.56
CA CYS A 85 -2.87 1.64 6.41
C CYS A 85 -1.70 2.62 6.21
N SER A 86 -0.62 2.44 6.98
CA SER A 86 0.58 3.27 6.86
C SER A 86 1.29 3.09 5.51
N VAL A 87 1.30 1.88 4.95
CA VAL A 87 1.80 1.61 3.59
C VAL A 87 0.91 2.29 2.56
N ALA A 88 -0.41 2.22 2.74
CA ALA A 88 -1.37 2.88 1.85
C ALA A 88 -1.15 4.39 1.82
N GLU A 89 -1.02 5.03 2.97
CA GLU A 89 -0.80 6.48 3.06
C GLU A 89 0.48 6.92 2.35
N ARG A 90 1.60 6.22 2.58
CA ARG A 90 2.87 6.54 1.93
C ARG A 90 2.85 6.37 0.41
N ASN A 91 1.99 5.50 -0.09
CA ASN A 91 1.90 5.17 -1.52
C ASN A 91 0.59 5.65 -2.15
N LEU A 92 -0.10 6.58 -1.49
CA LEU A 92 -1.44 7.03 -1.87
C LEU A 92 -1.56 7.48 -3.34
N PRO A 93 -0.62 8.29 -3.91
CA PRO A 93 -0.70 8.72 -5.30
C PRO A 93 -0.68 7.55 -6.29
N LEU A 94 0.15 6.53 -6.04
CA LEU A 94 0.19 5.33 -6.86
C LEU A 94 -1.12 4.54 -6.74
N LEU A 95 -1.58 4.32 -5.52
CA LEU A 95 -2.73 3.47 -5.21
C LEU A 95 -4.05 4.06 -5.66
N ALA A 96 -4.19 5.39 -5.59
CA ALA A 96 -5.34 6.11 -6.10
C ALA A 96 -5.47 6.05 -7.63
N HIS A 97 -4.35 5.82 -8.33
CA HIS A 97 -4.33 5.75 -9.79
C HIS A 97 -4.50 4.33 -10.33
N THR A 98 -4.06 3.32 -9.58
CA THR A 98 -4.01 1.94 -10.08
C THR A 98 -4.81 1.00 -9.19
N GLU A 99 -6.01 0.62 -9.62
CA GLU A 99 -6.81 -0.43 -8.95
C GLU A 99 -6.08 -1.78 -8.90
N GLU A 100 -5.14 -2.00 -9.83
CA GLU A 100 -4.38 -3.25 -9.98
C GLU A 100 -3.17 -3.37 -9.05
N ALA A 101 -2.79 -2.31 -8.33
CA ALA A 101 -1.55 -2.28 -7.55
C ALA A 101 -1.44 -3.36 -6.46
N PHE A 102 -2.56 -3.96 -6.06
CA PHE A 102 -2.66 -4.97 -5.01
C PHE A 102 -3.05 -6.36 -5.50
N HIS A 103 -3.22 -6.58 -6.79
CA HIS A 103 -3.52 -7.91 -7.29
C HIS A 103 -2.22 -8.68 -7.52
N GLY A 104 -2.08 -9.86 -6.89
CA GLY A 104 -0.92 -10.74 -7.01
C GLY A 104 -0.40 -10.90 -8.44
N PRO A 105 -1.27 -11.10 -9.48
CA PRO A 105 -0.83 -11.20 -10.87
C PRO A 105 -0.08 -9.97 -11.40
N ALA A 106 -0.39 -8.77 -10.90
CA ALA A 106 0.34 -7.56 -11.31
C ALA A 106 1.77 -7.50 -10.73
N LEU A 107 1.97 -8.05 -9.53
CA LEU A 107 3.29 -8.18 -8.91
C LEU A 107 4.11 -9.28 -9.59
N ASP A 108 3.50 -10.40 -9.93
CA ASP A 108 4.13 -11.51 -10.68
C ASP A 108 4.59 -11.07 -12.08
N ALA A 109 3.78 -10.27 -12.78
CA ALA A 109 4.12 -9.71 -14.09
C ALA A 109 5.36 -8.80 -14.06
N MET A 110 5.73 -8.28 -12.88
CA MET A 110 6.93 -7.46 -12.67
C MET A 110 8.17 -8.28 -12.31
N GLY A 111 8.07 -9.62 -12.20
CA GLY A 111 9.15 -10.48 -11.74
C GLY A 111 9.54 -10.24 -10.28
N ILE A 112 8.63 -9.71 -9.48
CA ILE A 112 8.83 -9.47 -8.05
C ILE A 112 8.26 -10.66 -7.31
N GLU A 113 9.14 -11.54 -6.81
CA GLU A 113 8.75 -12.58 -5.86
C GLU A 113 8.39 -11.94 -4.51
N LEU A 114 7.11 -11.66 -4.32
CA LEU A 114 6.56 -11.21 -3.04
C LEU A 114 5.66 -12.31 -2.49
N ASP A 115 6.06 -12.91 -1.39
CA ASP A 115 5.16 -13.71 -0.57
C ASP A 115 4.17 -12.78 0.14
N PHE A 116 3.09 -12.42 -0.59
CA PHE A 116 2.07 -11.51 -0.07
C PHE A 116 1.27 -12.16 1.08
N PHE A 117 0.97 -13.44 0.97
CA PHE A 117 0.09 -14.12 1.92
C PHE A 117 0.80 -14.70 3.14
N GLY A 118 2.05 -15.14 3.00
CA GLY A 118 2.77 -15.84 4.06
C GLY A 118 2.79 -15.11 5.40
N PRO A 119 3.05 -13.80 5.47
CA PRO A 119 2.97 -13.05 6.71
C PRO A 119 1.62 -13.15 7.41
N TRP A 120 0.53 -13.00 6.64
CA TRP A 120 -0.83 -13.05 7.17
C TRP A 120 -1.21 -14.44 7.67
N PHE A 121 -0.84 -15.49 6.93
CA PHE A 121 -1.11 -16.86 7.34
C PHE A 121 -0.45 -17.17 8.68
N ARG A 122 0.80 -16.76 8.88
CA ARG A 122 1.51 -16.93 10.16
C ARG A 122 0.83 -16.21 11.31
N ILE A 123 0.30 -15.00 11.08
CA ILE A 123 -0.47 -14.25 12.09
C ILE A 123 -1.78 -14.98 12.44
N LEU A 124 -2.52 -15.43 11.41
CA LEU A 124 -3.77 -16.16 11.62
C LEU A 124 -3.55 -17.49 12.34
N GLU A 125 -2.54 -18.26 11.96
CA GLU A 125 -2.15 -19.51 12.61
C GLU A 125 -1.77 -19.29 14.08
N ALA A 126 -0.95 -18.26 14.35
CA ALA A 126 -0.58 -17.92 15.73
C ALA A 126 -1.81 -17.54 16.56
N GLY A 127 -2.75 -16.75 16.01
CA GLY A 127 -3.96 -16.34 16.68
C GLY A 127 -4.96 -17.49 16.91
N ALA A 128 -5.04 -18.44 15.99
CA ALA A 128 -5.82 -19.66 16.17
C ALA A 128 -5.19 -20.56 17.26
N ALA A 129 -3.86 -20.65 17.29
CA ALA A 129 -3.13 -21.45 18.27
C ALA A 129 -3.22 -20.90 19.71
N ASP A 130 -3.18 -19.57 19.86
CA ASP A 130 -3.32 -18.90 21.17
C ASP A 130 -4.79 -18.60 21.56
N GLY A 131 -5.75 -18.91 20.68
CA GLY A 131 -7.19 -18.74 20.91
C GLY A 131 -7.67 -17.29 20.85
N THR A 132 -6.85 -16.36 20.34
CA THR A 132 -7.22 -14.94 20.22
C THR A 132 -7.88 -14.59 18.90
N LEU A 133 -7.80 -15.47 17.89
CA LEU A 133 -8.51 -15.39 16.63
C LEU A 133 -9.24 -16.70 16.35
N ASP A 134 -10.39 -16.61 15.70
CA ASP A 134 -11.11 -17.78 15.22
C ASP A 134 -10.37 -18.44 14.05
N PRO A 135 -10.35 -19.78 13.95
CA PRO A 135 -9.80 -20.48 12.80
C PRO A 135 -10.50 -20.07 11.49
N VAL A 136 -9.72 -19.79 10.45
CA VAL A 136 -10.23 -19.39 9.15
C VAL A 136 -10.19 -20.59 8.19
N PRO A 137 -11.35 -21.03 7.65
CA PRO A 137 -11.40 -22.21 6.78
C PRO A 137 -10.64 -22.04 5.45
N ASP A 138 -10.62 -20.83 4.90
CA ASP A 138 -9.93 -20.47 3.65
C ASP A 138 -9.10 -19.20 3.89
N PRO A 139 -7.86 -19.34 4.37
CA PRO A 139 -7.01 -18.21 4.72
C PRO A 139 -6.70 -17.27 3.54
N GLU A 140 -6.54 -17.81 2.33
CA GLU A 140 -6.23 -17.02 1.14
C GLU A 140 -7.39 -16.07 0.78
N ARG A 141 -8.60 -16.59 0.70
CA ARG A 141 -9.79 -15.76 0.46
C ARG A 141 -10.04 -14.76 1.58
N PHE A 142 -9.82 -15.20 2.81
CA PHE A 142 -10.00 -14.32 3.97
C PHE A 142 -9.00 -13.16 3.93
N VAL A 143 -7.71 -13.43 3.74
CA VAL A 143 -6.68 -12.39 3.68
C VAL A 143 -6.93 -11.47 2.47
N THR A 144 -7.29 -12.02 1.32
CA THR A 144 -7.66 -11.21 0.15
C THR A 144 -8.81 -10.26 0.46
N ALA A 145 -9.89 -10.76 1.06
CA ALA A 145 -11.04 -9.93 1.44
C ALA A 145 -10.66 -8.88 2.49
N LEU A 146 -9.92 -9.27 3.53
CA LEU A 146 -9.51 -8.39 4.62
C LEU A 146 -8.58 -7.26 4.14
N THR A 147 -7.54 -7.61 3.38
CA THR A 147 -6.58 -6.64 2.87
C THR A 147 -7.22 -5.69 1.86
N ASN A 148 -8.08 -6.19 0.97
CA ASN A 148 -8.84 -5.35 0.05
C ASN A 148 -9.81 -4.43 0.80
N LEU A 149 -10.55 -4.94 1.79
CA LEU A 149 -11.44 -4.13 2.60
C LEU A 149 -10.69 -2.95 3.25
N VAL A 150 -9.54 -3.22 3.85
CA VAL A 150 -8.77 -2.18 4.54
C VAL A 150 -8.10 -1.23 3.54
N MET A 151 -7.34 -1.77 2.58
CA MET A 151 -6.53 -0.96 1.66
C MET A 151 -7.37 -0.15 0.69
N LEU A 152 -8.32 -0.79 -0.01
CA LEU A 152 -9.12 -0.08 -1.01
C LEU A 152 -10.03 0.95 -0.34
N THR A 153 -10.60 0.63 0.83
CA THR A 153 -11.42 1.60 1.57
C THR A 153 -10.56 2.75 2.09
N TYR A 154 -9.36 2.46 2.62
CA TYR A 154 -8.43 3.49 3.07
C TYR A 154 -8.08 4.46 1.93
N VAL A 155 -7.61 3.93 0.81
CA VAL A 155 -7.26 4.73 -0.38
C VAL A 155 -8.46 5.55 -0.87
N HIS A 156 -9.64 4.92 -0.93
CA HIS A 156 -10.86 5.60 -1.37
C HIS A 156 -11.22 6.79 -0.48
N LEU A 157 -11.21 6.59 0.83
CA LEU A 157 -11.53 7.67 1.79
C LEU A 157 -10.49 8.78 1.77
N ARG A 158 -9.20 8.44 1.66
CA ARG A 158 -8.10 9.40 1.69
C ARG A 158 -7.93 10.17 0.37
N ALA A 159 -7.99 9.48 -0.77
CA ALA A 159 -7.68 10.06 -2.07
C ALA A 159 -8.90 10.61 -2.81
N LEU A 160 -10.04 9.90 -2.72
CA LEU A 160 -11.23 10.22 -3.52
C LEU A 160 -12.28 11.01 -2.76
N HIS A 161 -12.22 10.99 -1.43
CA HIS A 161 -13.13 11.73 -0.55
C HIS A 161 -12.38 12.72 0.36
N GLY A 162 -11.25 13.25 -0.09
CA GLY A 162 -10.47 14.26 0.64
C GLY A 162 -11.29 15.50 1.03
N ASP A 163 -12.31 15.85 0.24
CA ASP A 163 -13.25 16.93 0.51
C ASP A 163 -14.07 16.73 1.81
N TYR A 164 -14.21 15.50 2.29
CA TYR A 164 -14.84 15.14 3.55
C TYR A 164 -13.92 15.21 4.76
N GLY A 165 -12.65 15.58 4.55
CA GLY A 165 -11.69 15.83 5.63
C GLY A 165 -11.17 14.60 6.36
N TRP A 166 -11.30 13.39 5.78
CA TRP A 166 -10.76 12.17 6.37
C TRP A 166 -9.25 12.29 6.64
N GLN A 167 -8.85 12.24 7.92
CA GLN A 167 -7.44 12.27 8.33
C GLN A 167 -6.86 10.85 8.42
N PRO A 168 -5.53 10.67 8.27
CA PRO A 168 -4.91 9.34 8.28
C PRO A 168 -5.26 8.50 9.52
N GLU A 169 -5.08 9.06 10.70
CA GLU A 169 -5.34 8.37 11.98
C GLU A 169 -6.82 8.04 12.15
N GLU A 170 -7.70 8.98 11.84
CA GLU A 170 -9.15 8.78 11.91
C GLU A 170 -9.61 7.67 10.97
N THR A 171 -9.11 7.67 9.73
CA THR A 171 -9.43 6.65 8.73
C THR A 171 -8.97 5.27 9.19
N GLN A 172 -7.74 5.18 9.69
CA GLN A 172 -7.20 3.94 10.25
C GLN A 172 -8.04 3.41 11.41
N ASP A 173 -8.31 4.25 12.41
CA ASP A 173 -9.07 3.86 13.61
C ASP A 173 -10.47 3.39 13.25
N TYR A 174 -11.12 4.07 12.31
CA TYR A 174 -12.45 3.70 11.84
C TYR A 174 -12.46 2.32 11.15
N LEU A 175 -11.50 2.07 10.26
CA LEU A 175 -11.39 0.77 9.57
C LEU A 175 -11.05 -0.37 10.52
N LEU A 176 -10.13 -0.15 11.47
CA LEU A 176 -9.79 -1.15 12.47
C LEU A 176 -10.96 -1.44 13.39
N HIS A 177 -11.74 -0.43 13.76
CA HIS A 177 -12.96 -0.63 14.54
C HIS A 177 -13.97 -1.50 13.78
N LEU A 178 -14.20 -1.26 12.50
CA LEU A 178 -15.09 -2.08 11.67
C LEU A 178 -14.62 -3.55 11.59
N VAL A 179 -13.33 -3.77 11.39
CA VAL A 179 -12.75 -5.13 11.37
C VAL A 179 -12.92 -5.82 12.74
N ALA A 180 -12.62 -5.12 13.83
CA ALA A 180 -12.73 -5.67 15.18
C ALA A 180 -14.16 -6.04 15.55
N GLN A 181 -15.14 -5.26 15.14
CA GLN A 181 -16.56 -5.51 15.39
C GLN A 181 -17.11 -6.71 14.61
N GLY A 182 -16.59 -6.95 13.40
CA GLY A 182 -17.07 -8.03 12.54
C GLY A 182 -16.33 -9.35 12.67
N TYR A 183 -15.03 -9.32 12.99
CA TYR A 183 -14.20 -10.53 12.95
C TYR A 183 -13.58 -10.91 14.29
N LEU A 184 -13.08 -9.96 15.06
CA LEU A 184 -12.44 -10.31 16.32
C LEU A 184 -13.46 -10.82 17.33
N PRO A 185 -13.15 -11.94 18.04
CA PRO A 185 -14.04 -12.47 19.07
C PRO A 185 -14.35 -11.37 20.10
N ARG A 186 -15.60 -11.30 20.51
CA ARG A 186 -15.98 -10.39 21.60
C ARG A 186 -15.30 -10.86 22.88
N ALA A 187 -14.58 -9.97 23.52
CA ALA A 187 -13.91 -10.23 24.81
C ALA A 187 -14.91 -10.63 25.89
#